data_f55f244c6034dfc8b3a888c35fb5635b
#
_entry.id   f55f244c6034dfc8b3a888c35fb5635b
#
_cell.length_a   1.000
_cell.length_b   1.000
_cell.length_c   1.000
_cell.angle_alpha   90.00
_cell.angle_beta   90.00
_cell.angle_gamma   90.00
#
_symmetry.space_group_name_H-M   'P 1'
#
loop_
_entity.id
_entity.type
_entity.pdbx_description
1 polymer ?
#
loop_
_entity_poly.entity_id
_entity_poly.type
_entity_poly.pdbx_seq_one_letter_code
_entity_poly.pdbx_strand_id
1 'polypeptide(L)'
;LKNACIWLTGLLELASLTRYAYLLRQKRISPTPAMWVMFTTGVVLSLLTYAFAEQHDFRSGILNTIDVAGCGATLILVLIWGARGERFDKFERRYLGAAGLVVLYWIISKDPLTSNICTQLLIGAGYIPAIRKMRRVKKNTEPFFSWIIMLLAALAALYPSLADGNALAAAYVCRTIITVSLMLIIMTIYHFRTQRA
;
A
#
# COMPACT_ATOMS: atom_id res chain seq x y z
N LEU A 1 25.91 -3.70 -1.59
CA LEU A 1 24.76 -3.90 -0.71
C LEU A 1 23.49 -3.23 -1.27
N LYS A 2 23.52 -1.93 -1.65
CA LYS A 2 22.37 -1.17 -2.17
C LYS A 2 21.65 -1.89 -3.31
N ASN A 3 22.36 -2.30 -4.36
CA ASN A 3 21.77 -3.02 -5.50
C ASN A 3 21.12 -4.35 -5.07
N ALA A 4 21.73 -5.09 -4.14
CA ALA A 4 21.16 -6.32 -3.62
C ALA A 4 19.82 -6.06 -2.89
N CYS A 5 19.75 -5.01 -2.09
CA CYS A 5 18.50 -4.61 -1.42
C CYS A 5 17.41 -4.19 -2.42
N ILE A 6 17.76 -3.46 -3.49
CA ILE A 6 16.84 -3.07 -4.56
C ILE A 6 16.26 -4.33 -5.25
N TRP A 7 17.11 -5.26 -5.67
CA TRP A 7 16.65 -6.52 -6.27
C TRP A 7 15.81 -7.36 -5.31
N LEU A 8 16.23 -7.44 -4.04
CA LEU A 8 15.49 -8.17 -3.02
C LEU A 8 14.09 -7.57 -2.81
N THR A 9 13.97 -6.24 -2.75
CA THR A 9 12.67 -5.56 -2.68
C THR A 9 11.77 -5.97 -3.85
N GLY A 10 12.29 -5.91 -5.08
CA GLY A 10 11.52 -6.28 -6.27
C GLY A 10 11.07 -7.75 -6.27
N LEU A 11 11.96 -8.66 -5.89
CA LEU A 11 11.64 -10.09 -5.82
C LEU A 11 10.60 -10.39 -4.74
N LEU A 12 10.70 -9.76 -3.57
CA LEU A 12 9.72 -9.93 -2.49
C LEU A 12 8.36 -9.37 -2.88
N GLU A 13 8.29 -8.18 -3.51
CA GLU A 13 7.02 -7.63 -4.00
C GLU A 13 6.38 -8.52 -5.05
N LEU A 14 7.16 -9.04 -6.01
CA LEU A 14 6.67 -9.99 -7.01
C LEU A 14 6.15 -11.29 -6.36
N ALA A 15 6.85 -11.81 -5.36
CA ALA A 15 6.41 -12.99 -4.61
C ALA A 15 5.10 -12.73 -3.84
N SER A 16 4.98 -11.55 -3.20
CA SER A 16 3.77 -11.11 -2.52
C SER A 16 2.58 -11.03 -3.49
N LEU A 17 2.75 -10.36 -4.63
CA LEU A 17 1.74 -10.22 -5.67
C LEU A 17 1.30 -11.58 -6.22
N THR A 18 2.26 -12.45 -6.56
CA THR A 18 1.98 -13.78 -7.12
C THR A 18 1.16 -14.61 -6.14
N ARG A 19 1.56 -14.62 -4.87
CA ARG A 19 0.82 -15.32 -3.81
C ARG A 19 -0.57 -14.74 -3.60
N TYR A 20 -0.69 -13.42 -3.59
CA TYR A 20 -1.98 -12.73 -3.46
C TYR A 20 -2.92 -13.11 -4.60
N ALA A 21 -2.44 -13.04 -5.84
CA ALA A 21 -3.18 -13.42 -7.03
C ALA A 21 -3.65 -14.89 -6.99
N TYR A 22 -2.77 -15.80 -6.59
CA TYR A 22 -3.08 -17.22 -6.43
C TYR A 22 -4.22 -17.45 -5.42
N LEU A 23 -4.14 -16.87 -4.23
CA LEU A 23 -5.16 -17.02 -3.18
C LEU A 23 -6.49 -16.36 -3.56
N LEU A 24 -6.43 -15.22 -4.25
CA LEU A 24 -7.60 -14.52 -4.76
C LEU A 24 -8.33 -15.35 -5.81
N ARG A 25 -7.58 -15.93 -6.77
CA ARG A 25 -8.13 -16.83 -7.80
C ARG A 25 -8.79 -18.07 -7.19
N GLN A 26 -8.21 -18.62 -6.11
CA GLN A 26 -8.78 -19.75 -5.38
C GLN A 26 -9.95 -19.35 -4.46
N LYS A 27 -10.34 -18.07 -4.40
CA LYS A 27 -11.38 -17.54 -3.49
C LYS A 27 -11.11 -17.83 -2.00
N ARG A 28 -9.81 -18.01 -1.64
CA ARG A 28 -9.40 -18.21 -0.24
C ARG A 28 -9.32 -16.92 0.56
N ILE A 29 -9.26 -15.78 -0.12
CA ILE A 29 -9.26 -14.44 0.45
C ILE A 29 -10.39 -13.64 -0.19
N SER A 30 -10.85 -12.62 0.55
CA SER A 30 -11.93 -11.74 0.09
C SER A 30 -11.54 -10.28 0.38
N PRO A 31 -10.57 -9.72 -0.38
CA PRO A 31 -10.14 -8.35 -0.17
C PRO A 31 -11.24 -7.36 -0.50
N THR A 32 -11.09 -6.14 0.02
CA THR A 32 -12.01 -5.04 -0.25
C THR A 32 -11.53 -4.28 -1.49
N PRO A 33 -12.30 -4.20 -2.58
CA PRO A 33 -11.90 -3.44 -3.78
C PRO A 33 -11.59 -1.98 -3.46
N ALA A 34 -12.34 -1.37 -2.56
CA ALA A 34 -12.14 0.00 -2.11
C ALA A 34 -10.73 0.24 -1.57
N MET A 35 -10.17 -0.68 -0.77
CA MET A 35 -8.80 -0.59 -0.26
C MET A 35 -7.79 -0.48 -1.43
N TRP A 36 -7.93 -1.32 -2.44
CA TRP A 36 -6.99 -1.34 -3.57
C TRP A 36 -7.14 -0.12 -4.48
N VAL A 37 -8.35 0.41 -4.65
CA VAL A 37 -8.55 1.71 -5.33
C VAL A 37 -7.86 2.81 -4.55
N MET A 38 -8.01 2.86 -3.22
CA MET A 38 -7.39 3.87 -2.37
C MET A 38 -5.86 3.75 -2.40
N PHE A 39 -5.31 2.53 -2.31
CA PHE A 39 -3.87 2.31 -2.41
C PHE A 39 -3.33 2.72 -3.77
N THR A 40 -3.92 2.24 -4.87
CA THR A 40 -3.46 2.59 -6.21
C THR A 40 -3.49 4.09 -6.43
N THR A 41 -4.56 4.78 -6.04
CA THR A 41 -4.65 6.24 -6.11
C THR A 41 -3.53 6.89 -5.29
N GLY A 42 -3.33 6.46 -4.05
CA GLY A 42 -2.32 7.02 -3.16
C GLY A 42 -0.90 6.79 -3.64
N VAL A 43 -0.54 5.55 -4.05
CA VAL A 43 0.83 5.24 -4.49
C VAL A 43 1.18 5.91 -5.82
N VAL A 44 0.21 6.03 -6.75
CA VAL A 44 0.40 6.79 -7.99
C VAL A 44 0.64 8.27 -7.68
N LEU A 45 -0.17 8.87 -6.83
CA LEU A 45 -0.01 10.27 -6.43
C LEU A 45 1.31 10.49 -5.69
N SER A 46 1.72 9.55 -4.82
CA SER A 46 3.00 9.58 -4.14
C SER A 46 4.18 9.52 -5.12
N LEU A 47 4.13 8.62 -6.11
CA LEU A 47 5.19 8.53 -7.11
C LEU A 47 5.24 9.77 -8.00
N LEU A 48 4.10 10.34 -8.39
CA LEU A 48 4.04 11.56 -9.18
C LEU A 48 4.66 12.73 -8.41
N THR A 49 4.24 12.99 -7.16
CA THR A 49 4.81 14.06 -6.36
C THR A 49 6.29 13.84 -6.05
N TYR A 50 6.71 12.59 -5.87
CA TYR A 50 8.11 12.22 -5.71
C TYR A 50 8.95 12.51 -6.96
N ALA A 51 8.45 12.16 -8.15
CA ALA A 51 9.16 12.38 -9.42
C ALA A 51 9.37 13.86 -9.76
N PHE A 52 8.55 14.76 -9.21
CA PHE A 52 8.70 16.21 -9.36
C PHE A 52 9.49 16.87 -8.24
N ALA A 53 9.95 16.11 -7.23
CA ALA A 53 10.84 16.63 -6.20
C ALA A 53 12.28 16.75 -6.72
N GLU A 54 13.03 17.75 -6.26
CA GLU A 54 14.40 18.03 -6.72
C GLU A 54 15.36 16.85 -6.49
N GLN A 55 15.17 16.10 -5.43
CA GLN A 55 16.03 14.98 -5.01
C GLN A 55 15.42 13.61 -5.36
N HIS A 56 14.66 13.51 -6.47
CA HIS A 56 14.13 12.22 -6.87
C HIS A 56 15.21 11.26 -7.37
N ASP A 57 15.23 10.05 -6.86
CA ASP A 57 16.00 8.92 -7.37
C ASP A 57 15.14 7.65 -7.26
N PHE A 58 14.72 7.11 -8.38
CA PHE A 58 13.87 5.92 -8.42
C PHE A 58 14.53 4.67 -7.82
N ARG A 59 15.85 4.64 -7.72
CA ARG A 59 16.58 3.56 -7.03
C ARG A 59 16.43 3.64 -5.51
N SER A 60 16.47 4.85 -4.96
CA SER A 60 16.19 5.09 -3.53
C SER A 60 14.71 4.94 -3.23
N GLY A 61 13.83 5.38 -4.14
CA GLY A 61 12.37 5.23 -4.08
C GLY A 61 11.85 3.92 -4.66
N ILE A 62 12.67 2.85 -4.68
CA ILE A 62 12.32 1.58 -5.35
C ILE A 62 11.01 0.99 -4.86
N LEU A 63 10.71 1.05 -3.56
CA LEU A 63 9.46 0.52 -3.01
C LEU A 63 8.24 1.25 -3.60
N ASN A 64 8.25 2.60 -3.60
CA ASN A 64 7.15 3.38 -4.17
C ASN A 64 6.98 3.11 -5.67
N THR A 65 8.10 2.95 -6.41
CA THR A 65 8.09 2.67 -7.85
C THR A 65 7.45 1.31 -8.15
N ILE A 66 7.80 0.28 -7.40
CA ILE A 66 7.26 -1.07 -7.59
C ILE A 66 5.81 -1.15 -7.09
N ASP A 67 5.47 -0.46 -6.01
CA ASP A 67 4.11 -0.44 -5.44
C ASP A 67 3.07 0.09 -6.44
N VAL A 68 3.42 1.02 -7.32
CA VAL A 68 2.49 1.49 -8.37
C VAL A 68 2.09 0.32 -9.29
N ALA A 69 3.05 -0.47 -9.73
CA ALA A 69 2.77 -1.64 -10.56
C ALA A 69 2.04 -2.74 -9.76
N GLY A 70 2.49 -3.01 -8.53
CA GLY A 70 1.93 -4.02 -7.64
C GLY A 70 0.49 -3.72 -7.22
N CYS A 71 0.22 -2.50 -6.76
CA CYS A 71 -1.13 -2.07 -6.38
C CYS A 71 -2.07 -2.01 -7.58
N GLY A 72 -1.59 -1.50 -8.73
CA GLY A 72 -2.37 -1.47 -9.97
C GLY A 72 -2.73 -2.88 -10.45
N ALA A 73 -1.76 -3.79 -10.49
CA ALA A 73 -2.00 -5.18 -10.85
C ALA A 73 -2.98 -5.85 -9.86
N THR A 74 -2.78 -5.66 -8.56
CA THR A 74 -3.68 -6.24 -7.55
C THR A 74 -5.08 -5.67 -7.65
N LEU A 75 -5.24 -4.36 -7.91
CA LEU A 75 -6.54 -3.76 -8.15
C LEU A 75 -7.25 -4.44 -9.33
N ILE A 76 -6.57 -4.61 -10.47
CA ILE A 76 -7.13 -5.28 -11.64
C ILE A 76 -7.57 -6.71 -11.28
N LEU A 77 -6.72 -7.47 -10.58
CA LEU A 77 -7.03 -8.84 -10.17
C LEU A 77 -8.24 -8.89 -9.21
N VAL A 78 -8.34 -7.94 -8.28
CA VAL A 78 -9.46 -7.84 -7.33
C VAL A 78 -10.75 -7.47 -8.06
N LEU A 79 -10.71 -6.62 -9.08
CA LEU A 79 -11.88 -6.29 -9.90
C LEU A 79 -12.36 -7.48 -10.75
N ILE A 80 -11.42 -8.32 -11.21
CA ILE A 80 -11.75 -9.51 -12.04
C ILE A 80 -12.26 -10.67 -11.17
N TRP A 81 -11.56 -11.00 -10.08
CA TRP A 81 -11.78 -12.21 -9.28
C TRP A 81 -12.34 -11.95 -7.88
N GLY A 82 -12.36 -10.70 -7.42
CA GLY A 82 -12.86 -10.34 -6.10
C GLY A 82 -14.38 -10.41 -5.97
N ALA A 83 -14.88 -10.17 -4.77
CA ALA A 83 -16.32 -10.15 -4.48
C ALA A 83 -16.99 -8.97 -5.21
N ARG A 84 -18.00 -9.28 -6.02
CA ARG A 84 -18.81 -8.27 -6.72
C ARG A 84 -19.86 -7.68 -5.78
N GLY A 85 -20.16 -6.37 -5.93
CA GLY A 85 -21.29 -5.73 -5.26
C GLY A 85 -20.94 -4.89 -4.03
N GLU A 86 -19.67 -4.80 -3.62
CA GLU A 86 -19.26 -3.83 -2.61
C GLU A 86 -19.32 -2.41 -3.22
N ARG A 87 -20.18 -1.55 -2.67
CA ARG A 87 -20.29 -0.14 -3.08
C ARG A 87 -19.38 0.72 -2.21
N PHE A 88 -18.82 1.76 -2.80
CA PHE A 88 -18.08 2.78 -2.07
C PHE A 88 -19.00 3.46 -1.03
N ASP A 89 -18.57 3.42 0.22
CA ASP A 89 -19.26 4.10 1.31
C ASP A 89 -18.92 5.62 1.34
N LYS A 90 -19.46 6.33 2.34
CA LYS A 90 -19.21 7.77 2.51
C LYS A 90 -17.73 8.06 2.80
N PHE A 91 -17.02 7.14 3.46
CA PHE A 91 -15.61 7.31 3.82
C PHE A 91 -14.72 7.24 2.56
N GLU A 92 -14.93 6.23 1.73
CA GLU A 92 -14.14 6.00 0.53
C GLU A 92 -14.35 7.13 -0.50
N ARG A 93 -15.58 7.63 -0.62
CA ARG A 93 -15.86 8.83 -1.45
C ARG A 93 -15.17 10.08 -0.92
N ARG A 94 -15.14 10.28 0.41
CA ARG A 94 -14.41 11.41 1.03
C ARG A 94 -12.91 11.26 0.84
N TYR A 95 -12.39 10.04 0.90
CA TYR A 95 -10.98 9.77 0.62
C TYR A 95 -10.59 10.20 -0.80
N LEU A 96 -11.38 9.80 -1.81
CA LEU A 96 -11.12 10.22 -3.19
C LEU A 96 -11.23 11.74 -3.36
N GLY A 97 -12.17 12.39 -2.67
CA GLY A 97 -12.26 13.84 -2.61
C GLY A 97 -11.01 14.46 -1.98
N ALA A 98 -10.50 13.92 -0.87
CA ALA A 98 -9.28 14.40 -0.23
C ALA A 98 -8.04 14.18 -1.13
N ALA A 99 -7.95 13.05 -1.85
CA ALA A 99 -6.91 12.84 -2.84
C ALA A 99 -6.96 13.91 -3.95
N GLY A 100 -8.14 14.22 -4.44
CA GLY A 100 -8.34 15.32 -5.40
C GLY A 100 -7.90 16.69 -4.85
N LEU A 101 -8.16 16.97 -3.58
CA LEU A 101 -7.68 18.21 -2.93
C LEU A 101 -6.16 18.26 -2.82
N VAL A 102 -5.48 17.12 -2.55
CA VAL A 102 -4.02 17.06 -2.56
C VAL A 102 -3.45 17.34 -3.94
N VAL A 103 -4.08 16.80 -4.99
CA VAL A 103 -3.71 17.11 -6.39
C VAL A 103 -3.88 18.59 -6.69
N LEU A 104 -5.03 19.17 -6.33
CA LEU A 104 -5.30 20.59 -6.55
C LEU A 104 -4.31 21.48 -5.81
N TYR A 105 -4.04 21.16 -4.52
CA TYR A 105 -3.02 21.84 -3.74
C TYR A 105 -1.65 21.79 -4.42
N TRP A 106 -1.22 20.63 -4.89
CA TRP A 106 0.05 20.45 -5.59
C TRP A 106 0.15 21.27 -6.87
N ILE A 107 -0.91 21.28 -7.69
CA ILE A 107 -0.94 22.06 -8.93
C ILE A 107 -0.82 23.57 -8.64
N ILE A 108 -1.45 24.06 -7.57
CA ILE A 108 -1.44 25.48 -7.20
C ILE A 108 -0.13 25.88 -6.52
N SER A 109 0.30 25.11 -5.50
CA SER A 109 1.46 25.43 -4.69
C SER A 109 2.79 25.08 -5.37
N LYS A 110 2.75 24.10 -6.30
CA LYS A 110 3.93 23.48 -6.91
C LYS A 110 4.93 22.96 -5.87
N ASP A 111 4.44 22.63 -4.66
CA ASP A 111 5.22 22.07 -3.57
C ASP A 111 5.07 20.55 -3.53
N PRO A 112 6.02 19.78 -4.11
CA PRO A 112 5.95 18.32 -4.14
C PRO A 112 6.18 17.70 -2.76
N LEU A 113 6.95 18.37 -1.89
CA LEU A 113 7.29 17.84 -0.56
C LEU A 113 6.03 17.73 0.33
N THR A 114 5.33 18.83 0.54
CA THR A 114 4.10 18.85 1.35
C THR A 114 3.03 17.97 0.73
N SER A 115 2.89 17.99 -0.60
CA SER A 115 1.94 17.14 -1.33
C SER A 115 2.24 15.64 -1.13
N ASN A 116 3.52 15.25 -1.16
CA ASN A 116 3.93 13.87 -0.91
C ASN A 116 3.62 13.46 0.53
N ILE A 117 3.94 14.31 1.52
CA ILE A 117 3.63 14.03 2.94
C ILE A 117 2.12 13.83 3.14
N CYS A 118 1.29 14.70 2.59
CA CYS A 118 -0.17 14.53 2.63
C CYS A 118 -0.61 13.22 1.99
N THR A 119 0.03 12.81 0.91
CA THR A 119 -0.24 11.54 0.23
C THR A 119 0.15 10.33 1.10
N GLN A 120 1.23 10.40 1.90
CA GLN A 120 1.57 9.32 2.86
C GLN A 120 0.45 9.11 3.88
N LEU A 121 -0.19 10.18 4.36
CA LEU A 121 -1.34 10.09 5.27
C LEU A 121 -2.56 9.45 4.56
N LEU A 122 -2.81 9.81 3.31
CA LEU A 122 -3.87 9.18 2.51
C LEU A 122 -3.62 7.68 2.34
N ILE A 123 -2.42 7.25 1.96
CA ILE A 123 -2.11 5.82 1.80
C ILE A 123 -2.31 5.09 3.15
N GLY A 124 -1.88 5.69 4.27
CA GLY A 124 -2.15 5.14 5.60
C GLY A 124 -3.64 4.95 5.89
N ALA A 125 -4.50 5.87 5.46
CA ALA A 125 -5.96 5.74 5.59
C ALA A 125 -6.54 4.64 4.69
N GLY A 126 -5.83 4.23 3.63
CA GLY A 126 -6.23 3.16 2.71
C GLY A 126 -6.46 1.81 3.36
N TYR A 127 -5.88 1.55 4.54
CA TYR A 127 -6.08 0.30 5.30
C TYR A 127 -7.45 0.22 5.98
N ILE A 128 -8.12 1.36 6.21
CA ILE A 128 -9.37 1.43 6.98
C ILE A 128 -10.49 0.54 6.41
N PRO A 129 -10.75 0.46 5.10
CA PRO A 129 -11.79 -0.43 4.56
C PRO A 129 -11.56 -1.90 4.90
N ALA A 130 -10.32 -2.41 4.78
CA ALA A 130 -10.01 -3.79 5.15
C ALA A 130 -10.18 -4.05 6.64
N ILE A 131 -9.74 -3.13 7.50
CA ILE A 131 -9.90 -3.23 8.96
C ILE A 131 -11.39 -3.23 9.33
N ARG A 132 -12.20 -2.36 8.73
CA ARG A 132 -13.67 -2.34 8.93
C ARG A 132 -14.30 -3.65 8.48
N LYS A 133 -13.89 -4.20 7.35
CA LYS A 133 -14.38 -5.49 6.85
C LYS A 133 -14.06 -6.61 7.85
N MET A 134 -12.80 -6.74 8.28
CA MET A 134 -12.39 -7.74 9.27
C MET A 134 -13.16 -7.60 10.58
N ARG A 135 -13.39 -6.35 11.04
CA ARG A 135 -14.21 -6.07 12.24
C ARG A 135 -15.65 -6.51 12.06
N ARG A 136 -16.26 -6.28 10.89
CA ARG A 136 -17.65 -6.64 10.58
C ARG A 136 -17.84 -8.14 10.49
N VAL A 137 -16.95 -8.85 9.79
CA VAL A 137 -17.04 -10.31 9.60
C VAL A 137 -16.39 -11.10 10.74
N LYS A 138 -15.72 -10.42 11.69
CA LYS A 138 -14.98 -11.00 12.82
C LYS A 138 -13.94 -12.07 12.42
N LYS A 139 -13.43 -11.98 11.20
CA LYS A 139 -12.47 -12.92 10.60
C LYS A 139 -11.42 -12.18 9.79
N ASN A 140 -10.20 -12.72 9.75
CA ASN A 140 -9.19 -12.23 8.82
C ASN A 140 -9.62 -12.49 7.36
N THR A 141 -9.62 -11.44 6.54
CA THR A 141 -10.00 -11.47 5.11
C THR A 141 -8.82 -11.33 4.16
N GLU A 142 -7.64 -11.07 4.70
CA GLU A 142 -6.42 -10.78 3.95
C GLU A 142 -5.39 -11.92 4.06
N PRO A 143 -4.49 -12.10 3.08
CA PRO A 143 -3.50 -13.17 3.07
C PRO A 143 -2.31 -12.83 3.97
N PHE A 144 -2.28 -13.37 5.19
CA PHE A 144 -1.27 -13.07 6.21
C PHE A 144 0.17 -13.12 5.70
N PHE A 145 0.52 -14.17 4.96
CA PHE A 145 1.88 -14.37 4.44
C PHE A 145 2.29 -13.32 3.40
N SER A 146 1.37 -12.85 2.55
CA SER A 146 1.67 -11.80 1.56
C SER A 146 2.02 -10.49 2.26
N TRP A 147 1.33 -10.16 3.36
CA TRP A 147 1.63 -8.98 4.16
C TRP A 147 2.97 -9.08 4.90
N ILE A 148 3.38 -10.28 5.34
CA ILE A 148 4.72 -10.51 5.90
C ILE A 148 5.79 -10.27 4.83
N ILE A 149 5.61 -10.81 3.62
CA ILE A 149 6.56 -10.62 2.51
C ILE A 149 6.67 -9.13 2.15
N MET A 150 5.55 -8.40 2.11
CA MET A 150 5.54 -6.95 1.89
C MET A 150 6.30 -6.19 3.00
N LEU A 151 6.16 -6.60 4.28
CA LEU A 151 6.95 -6.01 5.36
C LEU A 151 8.45 -6.25 5.16
N LEU A 152 8.84 -7.46 4.75
CA LEU A 152 10.24 -7.77 4.45
C LEU A 152 10.77 -6.97 3.25
N ALA A 153 9.94 -6.74 2.22
CA ALA A 153 10.27 -5.88 1.09
C ALA A 153 10.50 -4.43 1.54
N ALA A 154 9.63 -3.91 2.40
CA ALA A 154 9.80 -2.57 2.96
C ALA A 154 11.07 -2.45 3.81
N LEU A 155 11.39 -3.46 4.63
CA LEU A 155 12.64 -3.49 5.40
C LEU A 155 13.88 -3.54 4.49
N ALA A 156 13.84 -4.29 3.39
CA ALA A 156 14.92 -4.32 2.40
C ALA A 156 15.08 -2.96 1.70
N ALA A 157 13.97 -2.26 1.42
CA ALA A 157 13.96 -0.94 0.78
C ALA A 157 14.45 0.19 1.70
N LEU A 158 14.48 -0.03 3.01
CA LEU A 158 14.91 0.98 3.99
C LEU A 158 16.38 1.37 3.76
N TYR A 159 17.24 0.40 3.50
CA TYR A 159 18.67 0.68 3.30
C TYR A 159 18.93 1.60 2.09
N PRO A 160 18.45 1.33 0.86
CA PRO A 160 18.67 2.24 -0.27
C PRO A 160 18.07 3.64 -0.03
N SER A 161 16.93 3.76 0.65
CA SER A 161 16.32 5.07 0.91
C SER A 161 17.15 5.92 1.91
N LEU A 162 17.74 5.29 2.92
CA LEU A 162 18.59 5.96 3.91
C LEU A 162 20.00 6.24 3.41
N ALA A 163 20.60 5.32 2.65
CA ALA A 163 21.96 5.42 2.16
C ALA A 163 22.18 6.65 1.24
N ASP A 164 21.14 7.08 0.56
CA ASP A 164 21.18 8.26 -0.32
C ASP A 164 20.66 9.54 0.38
N GLY A 165 20.29 9.47 1.65
CA GLY A 165 19.72 10.60 2.38
C GLY A 165 18.38 11.09 1.80
N ASN A 166 17.65 10.24 1.05
CA ASN A 166 16.42 10.63 0.40
C ASN A 166 15.25 10.59 1.39
N ALA A 167 14.93 11.75 1.97
CA ALA A 167 13.93 11.88 3.01
C ALA A 167 12.51 11.42 2.57
N LEU A 168 12.11 11.70 1.33
CA LEU A 168 10.79 11.29 0.81
C LEU A 168 10.71 9.78 0.61
N ALA A 169 11.77 9.15 0.06
CA ALA A 169 11.85 7.71 -0.05
C ALA A 169 11.84 7.03 1.32
N ALA A 170 12.60 7.56 2.28
CA ALA A 170 12.62 7.07 3.65
C ALA A 170 11.25 7.22 4.33
N ALA A 171 10.57 8.36 4.17
CA ALA A 171 9.23 8.59 4.70
C ALA A 171 8.22 7.57 4.15
N TYR A 172 8.28 7.27 2.84
CA TYR A 172 7.45 6.25 2.21
C TYR A 172 7.67 4.87 2.83
N VAL A 173 8.93 4.45 2.95
CA VAL A 173 9.30 3.15 3.52
C VAL A 173 8.92 3.06 4.99
N CYS A 174 9.22 4.06 5.80
CA CYS A 174 8.86 4.10 7.22
C CYS A 174 7.34 4.03 7.42
N ARG A 175 6.56 4.81 6.66
CA ARG A 175 5.09 4.73 6.68
C ARG A 175 4.64 3.30 6.34
N THR A 176 5.22 2.67 5.30
CA THR A 176 4.86 1.29 4.90
C THR A 176 5.15 0.31 6.02
N ILE A 177 6.33 0.35 6.64
CA ILE A 177 6.70 -0.52 7.76
C ILE A 177 5.68 -0.36 8.91
N ILE A 178 5.36 0.88 9.29
CA ILE A 178 4.41 1.14 10.39
C ILE A 178 3.02 0.60 10.05
N THR A 179 2.48 0.95 8.88
CA THR A 179 1.10 0.60 8.52
C THR A 179 0.93 -0.89 8.25
N VAL A 180 1.90 -1.55 7.61
CA VAL A 180 1.87 -3.00 7.38
C VAL A 180 2.03 -3.76 8.69
N SER A 181 2.88 -3.31 9.61
CA SER A 181 3.01 -3.90 10.95
C SER A 181 1.72 -3.80 11.74
N LEU A 182 1.06 -2.64 11.73
CA LEU A 182 -0.25 -2.45 12.36
C LEU A 182 -1.31 -3.37 11.74
N MET A 183 -1.31 -3.50 10.41
CA MET A 183 -2.23 -4.40 9.71
C MET A 183 -2.00 -5.86 10.11
N LEU A 184 -0.75 -6.32 10.19
CA LEU A 184 -0.39 -7.67 10.63
C LEU A 184 -0.84 -7.94 12.08
N ILE A 185 -0.70 -6.97 12.98
CA ILE A 185 -1.19 -7.08 14.37
C ILE A 185 -2.72 -7.28 14.36
N ILE A 186 -3.45 -6.47 13.60
CA ILE A 186 -4.91 -6.56 13.50
C ILE A 186 -5.32 -7.92 12.91
N MET A 187 -4.67 -8.37 11.85
CA MET A 187 -4.92 -9.67 11.22
C MET A 187 -4.69 -10.83 12.20
N THR A 188 -3.64 -10.74 13.03
CA THR A 188 -3.33 -11.73 14.07
C THR A 188 -4.45 -11.80 15.10
N ILE A 189 -4.95 -10.65 15.57
CA ILE A 189 -6.06 -10.59 16.53
C ILE A 189 -7.31 -11.29 15.96
N TYR A 190 -7.66 -11.04 14.71
CA TYR A 190 -8.83 -11.65 14.08
C TYR A 190 -8.61 -13.13 13.71
N HIS A 191 -7.39 -13.55 13.43
CA HIS A 191 -7.05 -14.94 13.17
C HIS A 191 -7.29 -15.80 14.42
N PHE A 192 -6.74 -15.40 15.58
CA PHE A 192 -6.87 -16.15 16.83
C PHE A 192 -8.30 -16.10 17.40
N ARG A 193 -9.06 -15.03 17.19
CA ARG A 193 -10.47 -14.97 17.61
C ARG A 193 -11.33 -16.00 16.87
N THR A 194 -11.03 -16.27 15.61
CA THR A 194 -11.79 -17.26 14.81
C THR A 194 -11.52 -18.69 15.23
N GLN A 195 -10.39 -18.98 15.89
CA GLN A 195 -10.06 -20.32 16.38
C GLN A 195 -10.69 -20.64 17.76
N ARG A 196 -11.16 -19.61 18.47
CA ARG A 196 -11.75 -19.75 19.83
C ARG A 196 -13.29 -19.72 19.82
N ALA A 197 -13.90 -19.45 18.69
CA ALA A 197 -15.35 -19.44 18.48
C ALA A 197 -15.83 -20.67 17.73
#